data_1f9eb6f40e035a90ce9839b6e0eee848
#
_entry.id   1f9eb6f40e035a90ce9839b6e0eee848
#
_cell.length_a   1.000
_cell.length_b   1.000
_cell.length_c   1.000
_cell.angle_alpha   90.00
_cell.angle_beta   90.00
_cell.angle_gamma   90.00
#
_symmetry.space_group_name_H-M   'P 1'
#
loop_
_entity.id
_entity.type
_entity.pdbx_description
1 polymer ?
#
loop_
_entity_poly.entity_id
_entity_poly.type
_entity_poly.pdbx_seq_one_letter_code
_entity_poly.pdbx_strand_id
1 'polypeptide(L)'
;MVRFEVSKSCRCIFCKCKQIIAVGDLSMATIEGGAQLCPIVPEVAVRTDDFRLAYRLLGRLRDSGIEHTQLDPEKPVPSRVDFWIASHDEVGQTNDVRGIGCAVEEIDSVISSIVNRIAVGEKVQRICFGIDPGPRPGLSWIADGRPAGSMQMESVDATVDYVVAILNDFMPPESVVRIGNGSPTISSRIANVCLARGLAVQFVDETST
;
A
#
# COMPACT_ATOMS: atom_id res chain seq x y z
N MET A 1 10.83 1.20 -41.32
CA MET A 1 11.16 2.42 -40.56
C MET A 1 9.86 2.91 -39.92
N VAL A 2 9.51 2.37 -38.74
CA VAL A 2 8.26 2.67 -38.03
C VAL A 2 8.59 3.73 -37.01
N ARG A 3 8.00 4.92 -37.15
CA ARG A 3 8.09 6.00 -36.15
C ARG A 3 7.13 5.66 -35.01
N PHE A 4 7.66 5.38 -33.84
CA PHE A 4 6.88 5.39 -32.59
C PHE A 4 6.75 6.84 -32.13
N GLU A 5 5.53 7.37 -32.18
CA GLU A 5 5.19 8.61 -31.49
C GLU A 5 5.12 8.31 -29.98
N VAL A 6 6.08 8.86 -29.25
CA VAL A 6 6.08 8.81 -27.78
C VAL A 6 4.98 9.75 -27.29
N SER A 7 3.89 9.18 -26.77
CA SER A 7 2.84 9.94 -26.09
C SER A 7 3.43 10.71 -24.90
N LYS A 8 3.26 12.03 -24.90
CA LYS A 8 3.83 13.00 -23.94
C LYS A 8 3.11 13.03 -22.57
N SER A 9 2.66 11.90 -22.03
CA SER A 9 1.97 11.91 -20.73
C SER A 9 2.27 10.65 -19.93
N CYS A 10 3.53 10.41 -19.62
CA CYS A 10 3.89 9.45 -18.57
C CYS A 10 4.19 10.24 -17.29
N ARG A 11 3.20 10.41 -16.40
CA ARG A 11 3.38 11.00 -15.06
C ARG A 11 3.58 9.86 -14.07
N CYS A 12 4.82 9.50 -13.84
CA CYS A 12 5.20 8.52 -12.83
C CYS A 12 5.82 9.24 -11.65
N ILE A 13 5.29 9.02 -10.43
CA ILE A 13 5.82 9.61 -9.18
C ILE A 13 7.28 9.17 -8.96
N PHE A 14 7.68 8.01 -9.44
CA PHE A 14 9.05 7.49 -9.39
C PHE A 14 9.89 7.79 -10.63
N CYS A 15 9.28 8.20 -11.72
CA CYS A 15 9.95 8.53 -12.96
C CYS A 15 9.96 10.05 -13.17
N LYS A 16 10.69 10.78 -12.35
CA LYS A 16 11.21 12.08 -12.76
C LYS A 16 12.24 11.79 -13.85
N CYS A 17 11.75 11.55 -15.07
CA CYS A 17 12.59 11.47 -16.25
C CYS A 17 13.21 12.84 -16.58
N LYS A 18 14.08 13.30 -15.69
CA LYS A 18 15.18 14.22 -15.95
C LYS A 18 16.24 13.94 -14.89
N GLN A 19 17.31 13.29 -15.32
CA GLN A 19 18.55 12.94 -14.64
C GLN A 19 18.55 11.57 -13.94
N ILE A 20 19.12 10.63 -14.66
CA ILE A 20 19.80 9.47 -14.10
C ILE A 20 20.99 10.03 -13.32
N ILE A 21 20.89 10.12 -12.00
CA ILE A 21 22.06 10.23 -11.14
C ILE A 21 22.48 8.79 -10.87
N ALA A 22 23.60 8.40 -11.48
CA ALA A 22 24.27 7.16 -11.16
C ALA A 22 24.72 7.22 -9.69
N VAL A 23 24.08 6.45 -8.84
CA VAL A 23 24.62 6.08 -7.52
C VAL A 23 24.89 4.59 -7.57
N GLY A 24 26.19 4.31 -7.58
CA GLY A 24 26.95 3.12 -7.35
C GLY A 24 26.29 1.73 -7.44
N ASP A 25 26.85 0.92 -8.34
CA ASP A 25 26.94 -0.55 -8.33
C ASP A 25 25.77 -1.36 -7.71
N LEU A 26 24.77 -1.58 -8.55
CA LEU A 26 24.01 -2.83 -8.56
C LEU A 26 23.90 -3.26 -10.01
N SER A 27 24.59 -4.36 -10.33
CA SER A 27 24.67 -4.94 -11.67
C SER A 27 23.27 -5.09 -12.27
N MET A 28 22.99 -4.26 -13.28
CA MET A 28 21.81 -4.40 -14.13
C MET A 28 21.96 -5.69 -14.94
N ALA A 29 21.21 -6.71 -14.60
CA ALA A 29 20.94 -7.79 -15.54
C ALA A 29 20.11 -7.18 -16.69
N THR A 30 20.74 -6.98 -17.81
CA THR A 30 20.11 -6.55 -19.07
C THR A 30 19.22 -7.70 -19.54
N ILE A 31 17.89 -7.58 -19.34
CA ILE A 31 16.93 -8.44 -20.00
C ILE A 31 16.68 -7.80 -21.36
N GLU A 32 17.28 -8.39 -22.40
CA GLU A 32 17.01 -8.02 -23.78
C GLU A 32 15.52 -8.27 -24.09
N GLY A 33 14.79 -7.23 -24.50
CA GLY A 33 13.51 -7.33 -25.18
C GLY A 33 12.24 -7.14 -24.32
N GLY A 34 12.32 -6.67 -23.08
CA GLY A 34 11.13 -6.35 -22.29
C GLY A 34 10.70 -4.89 -22.45
N ALA A 35 9.49 -4.64 -22.97
CA ALA A 35 8.85 -3.34 -22.81
C ALA A 35 8.82 -3.01 -21.31
N GLN A 36 9.48 -1.94 -20.92
CA GLN A 36 9.47 -1.43 -19.55
C GLN A 36 8.06 -0.92 -19.29
N LEU A 37 7.22 -1.77 -18.67
CA LEU A 37 5.89 -1.37 -18.24
C LEU A 37 6.09 -0.27 -17.19
N CYS A 38 5.76 0.96 -17.56
CA CYS A 38 5.66 2.06 -16.62
C CYS A 38 4.60 1.65 -15.59
N PRO A 39 4.91 1.65 -14.28
CA PRO A 39 3.89 1.32 -13.29
C PRO A 39 2.71 2.28 -13.48
N ILE A 40 1.52 1.72 -13.69
CA ILE A 40 0.28 2.51 -13.75
C ILE A 40 0.10 3.07 -12.35
N VAL A 41 0.27 4.38 -12.21
CA VAL A 41 -0.01 5.07 -10.94
C VAL A 41 -1.51 5.29 -10.89
N PRO A 42 -2.22 4.71 -9.88
CA PRO A 42 -3.66 4.89 -9.76
C PRO A 42 -4.04 6.36 -9.61
N GLU A 43 -5.10 6.77 -10.29
CA GLU A 43 -5.66 8.11 -10.15
C GLU A 43 -6.62 8.15 -8.95
N VAL A 44 -6.24 8.91 -7.92
CA VAL A 44 -7.02 9.09 -6.68
C VAL A 44 -7.82 10.40 -6.76
N ALA A 45 -9.08 10.37 -6.35
CA ALA A 45 -9.91 11.57 -6.29
C ALA A 45 -10.55 11.77 -4.91
N VAL A 46 -10.76 13.03 -4.54
CA VAL A 46 -11.59 13.43 -3.40
C VAL A 46 -12.90 14.02 -3.94
N ARG A 47 -14.04 13.40 -3.57
CA ARG A 47 -15.38 13.79 -4.03
C ARG A 47 -16.33 13.78 -2.84
N THR A 48 -16.40 14.87 -2.11
CA THR A 48 -17.24 15.00 -0.91
C THR A 48 -17.78 16.41 -0.77
N ASP A 49 -19.01 16.55 -0.27
CA ASP A 49 -19.62 17.82 0.15
C ASP A 49 -19.14 18.24 1.54
N ASP A 50 -18.56 17.34 2.33
CA ASP A 50 -17.98 17.67 3.63
C ASP A 50 -16.67 18.45 3.46
N PHE A 51 -16.76 19.75 3.64
CA PHE A 51 -15.64 20.68 3.49
C PHE A 51 -14.48 20.38 4.48
N ARG A 52 -14.83 19.94 5.69
CA ARG A 52 -13.82 19.62 6.73
C ARG A 52 -13.06 18.34 6.36
N LEU A 53 -13.78 17.33 5.90
CA LEU A 53 -13.21 16.09 5.42
C LEU A 53 -12.32 16.35 4.18
N ALA A 54 -12.86 17.07 3.17
CA ALA A 54 -12.13 17.41 1.95
C ALA A 54 -10.81 18.12 2.26
N TYR A 55 -10.83 19.16 3.09
CA TYR A 55 -9.65 19.94 3.43
C TYR A 55 -8.55 19.08 4.06
N ARG A 56 -8.91 18.22 5.01
CA ARG A 56 -7.96 17.33 5.68
C ARG A 56 -7.43 16.24 4.76
N LEU A 57 -8.29 15.61 3.95
CA LEU A 57 -7.88 14.60 2.97
C LEU A 57 -6.89 15.16 1.96
N LEU A 58 -7.18 16.31 1.35
CA LEU A 58 -6.30 16.95 0.38
C LEU A 58 -4.93 17.30 0.98
N GLY A 59 -4.90 17.75 2.24
CA GLY A 59 -3.65 17.97 2.97
C GLY A 59 -2.85 16.68 3.14
N ARG A 60 -3.47 15.63 3.65
CA ARG A 60 -2.79 14.35 3.91
C ARG A 60 -2.35 13.61 2.64
N LEU A 61 -3.15 13.65 1.57
CA LEU A 61 -2.76 13.10 0.26
C LEU A 61 -1.51 13.80 -0.29
N ARG A 62 -1.46 15.13 -0.16
CA ARG A 62 -0.29 15.92 -0.56
C ARG A 62 0.95 15.57 0.26
N ASP A 63 0.81 15.51 1.59
CA ASP A 63 1.91 15.16 2.50
C ASP A 63 2.45 13.75 2.25
N SER A 64 1.58 12.83 1.82
CA SER A 64 1.95 11.47 1.45
C SER A 64 2.48 11.33 0.01
N GLY A 65 2.57 12.42 -0.75
CA GLY A 65 3.06 12.41 -2.12
C GLY A 65 2.13 11.71 -3.13
N ILE A 66 0.85 11.53 -2.77
CA ILE A 66 -0.14 10.90 -3.65
C ILE A 66 -0.72 11.97 -4.59
N GLU A 67 -0.56 11.76 -5.89
CA GLU A 67 -1.24 12.59 -6.88
C GLU A 67 -2.76 12.37 -6.79
N HIS A 68 -3.49 13.47 -6.71
CA HIS A 68 -4.93 13.41 -6.50
C HIS A 68 -5.66 14.54 -7.23
N THR A 69 -6.94 14.33 -7.50
CA THR A 69 -7.83 15.31 -8.12
C THR A 69 -9.04 15.57 -7.21
N GLN A 70 -9.45 16.82 -7.08
CA GLN A 70 -10.73 17.14 -6.43
C GLN A 70 -11.83 17.12 -7.49
N LEU A 71 -12.90 16.39 -7.22
CA LEU A 71 -14.08 16.30 -8.08
C LEU A 71 -15.25 17.07 -7.48
N ASP A 72 -16.09 17.55 -8.37
CA ASP A 72 -17.39 18.14 -8.02
C ASP A 72 -18.32 17.03 -7.50
N PRO A 73 -18.88 17.17 -6.28
CA PRO A 73 -19.75 16.15 -5.69
C PRO A 73 -21.01 15.85 -6.51
N GLU A 74 -21.49 16.81 -7.29
CA GLU A 74 -22.69 16.64 -8.11
C GLU A 74 -22.42 15.89 -9.42
N LYS A 75 -21.14 15.76 -9.82
CA LYS A 75 -20.77 15.10 -11.09
C LYS A 75 -20.42 13.63 -10.90
N PRO A 76 -20.67 12.81 -11.92
CA PRO A 76 -20.26 11.40 -11.89
C PRO A 76 -18.72 11.28 -11.84
N VAL A 77 -18.24 10.26 -11.15
CA VAL A 77 -16.81 9.95 -11.09
C VAL A 77 -16.32 9.47 -12.46
N PRO A 78 -15.30 10.13 -13.05
CA PRO A 78 -14.75 9.72 -14.34
C PRO A 78 -14.20 8.28 -14.30
N SER A 79 -14.28 7.58 -15.43
CA SER A 79 -13.78 6.18 -15.54
C SER A 79 -12.27 6.04 -15.37
N ARG A 80 -11.51 7.12 -15.55
CA ARG A 80 -10.06 7.14 -15.35
C ARG A 80 -9.65 7.13 -13.88
N VAL A 81 -10.57 7.47 -12.96
CA VAL A 81 -10.31 7.47 -11.51
C VAL A 81 -10.39 6.04 -10.99
N ASP A 82 -9.33 5.57 -10.37
CA ASP A 82 -9.26 4.22 -9.80
C ASP A 82 -9.87 4.16 -8.40
N PHE A 83 -9.65 5.20 -7.58
CA PHE A 83 -10.21 5.33 -6.24
C PHE A 83 -10.75 6.74 -6.02
N TRP A 84 -11.91 6.84 -5.39
CA TRP A 84 -12.41 8.14 -4.92
C TRP A 84 -12.82 8.06 -3.45
N ILE A 85 -12.56 9.13 -2.70
CA ILE A 85 -12.74 9.20 -1.26
C ILE A 85 -13.84 10.22 -0.96
N ALA A 86 -14.79 9.82 -0.09
CA ALA A 86 -15.87 10.66 0.41
C ALA A 86 -16.26 10.24 1.82
N SER A 87 -17.28 10.85 2.40
CA SER A 87 -17.88 10.36 3.64
C SER A 87 -18.52 8.97 3.44
N HIS A 88 -18.71 8.21 4.51
CA HIS A 88 -19.37 6.89 4.46
C HIS A 88 -20.78 6.99 3.86
N ASP A 89 -21.52 8.05 4.21
CA ASP A 89 -22.88 8.26 3.73
C ASP A 89 -22.92 8.53 2.22
N GLU A 90 -21.99 9.35 1.71
CA GLU A 90 -21.90 9.65 0.28
C GLU A 90 -21.52 8.43 -0.55
N VAL A 91 -20.58 7.61 -0.05
CA VAL A 91 -20.22 6.36 -0.71
C VAL A 91 -21.38 5.37 -0.66
N GLY A 92 -22.07 5.26 0.47
CA GLY A 92 -23.22 4.37 0.65
C GLY A 92 -24.41 4.70 -0.26
N GLN A 93 -24.51 5.94 -0.75
CA GLN A 93 -25.56 6.36 -1.69
C GLN A 93 -25.25 5.99 -3.15
N THR A 94 -24.05 5.49 -3.42
CA THR A 94 -23.63 5.11 -4.77
C THR A 94 -23.40 3.61 -4.88
N ASN A 95 -23.52 3.05 -6.08
CA ASN A 95 -23.15 1.68 -6.40
C ASN A 95 -21.72 1.58 -6.98
N ASP A 96 -20.92 2.64 -6.86
CA ASP A 96 -19.56 2.67 -7.39
C ASP A 96 -18.59 2.01 -6.41
N VAL A 97 -18.15 0.81 -6.76
CA VAL A 97 -17.22 -0.01 -5.95
C VAL A 97 -15.83 0.60 -5.74
N ARG A 98 -15.50 1.67 -6.48
CA ARG A 98 -14.25 2.41 -6.36
C ARG A 98 -14.27 3.42 -5.20
N GLY A 99 -15.45 3.66 -4.62
CA GLY A 99 -15.64 4.59 -3.50
C GLY A 99 -15.06 4.07 -2.20
N ILE A 100 -14.31 4.92 -1.52
CA ILE A 100 -13.75 4.66 -0.19
C ILE A 100 -14.40 5.60 0.79
N GLY A 101 -15.23 5.06 1.69
CA GLY A 101 -15.81 5.82 2.80
C GLY A 101 -14.74 6.19 3.82
N CYS A 102 -14.79 7.42 4.33
CA CYS A 102 -13.81 7.93 5.26
C CYS A 102 -14.44 8.93 6.24
N ALA A 103 -14.25 8.72 7.53
CA ALA A 103 -14.48 9.74 8.55
C ALA A 103 -13.19 10.54 8.78
N VAL A 104 -13.31 11.70 9.45
CA VAL A 104 -12.15 12.57 9.71
C VAL A 104 -11.08 11.86 10.55
N GLU A 105 -11.50 10.98 11.46
CA GLU A 105 -10.64 10.19 12.35
C GLU A 105 -9.94 9.03 11.62
N GLU A 106 -10.45 8.61 10.46
CA GLU A 106 -9.97 7.48 9.69
C GLU A 106 -9.00 7.87 8.56
N ILE A 107 -8.77 9.15 8.37
CA ILE A 107 -7.97 9.67 7.23
C ILE A 107 -6.61 8.99 7.14
N ASP A 108 -5.88 8.85 8.26
CA ASP A 108 -4.54 8.27 8.25
C ASP A 108 -4.56 6.78 7.86
N SER A 109 -5.57 6.05 8.29
CA SER A 109 -5.75 4.64 7.95
C SER A 109 -6.13 4.46 6.46
N VAL A 110 -7.04 5.29 5.95
CA VAL A 110 -7.44 5.30 4.53
C VAL A 110 -6.26 5.65 3.63
N ILE A 111 -5.47 6.68 3.98
CA ILE A 111 -4.28 7.05 3.22
C ILE A 111 -3.25 5.91 3.22
N SER A 112 -3.02 5.26 4.36
CA SER A 112 -2.11 4.11 4.46
C SER A 112 -2.56 2.95 3.57
N SER A 113 -3.87 2.64 3.55
CA SER A 113 -4.45 1.63 2.65
C SER A 113 -4.21 1.97 1.18
N ILE A 114 -4.44 3.22 0.77
CA ILE A 114 -4.20 3.67 -0.60
C ILE A 114 -2.71 3.57 -0.97
N VAL A 115 -1.80 4.01 -0.09
CA VAL A 115 -0.35 3.88 -0.31
C VAL A 115 0.03 2.42 -0.53
N ASN A 116 -0.47 1.51 0.30
CA ASN A 116 -0.22 0.08 0.15
C ASN A 116 -0.74 -0.45 -1.21
N ARG A 117 -1.96 -0.09 -1.61
CA ARG A 117 -2.54 -0.49 -2.91
C ARG A 117 -1.72 0.04 -4.09
N ILE A 118 -1.25 1.29 -4.02
CA ILE A 118 -0.38 1.88 -5.05
C ILE A 118 0.96 1.14 -5.13
N ALA A 119 1.56 0.82 -3.98
CA ALA A 119 2.86 0.15 -3.93
C ALA A 119 2.83 -1.29 -4.47
N VAL A 120 1.70 -1.96 -4.35
CA VAL A 120 1.58 -3.40 -4.59
C VAL A 120 0.81 -3.74 -5.87
N GLY A 121 -0.11 -2.85 -6.34
CA GLY A 121 -1.01 -3.10 -7.47
C GLY A 121 -2.30 -3.82 -7.06
N GLU A 122 -3.28 -3.90 -7.99
CA GLU A 122 -4.65 -4.31 -7.67
C GLU A 122 -4.87 -5.80 -7.39
N LYS A 123 -3.95 -6.69 -7.79
CA LYS A 123 -4.14 -8.16 -7.65
C LYS A 123 -2.91 -8.83 -7.05
N VAL A 124 -2.83 -8.78 -5.74
CA VAL A 124 -1.79 -9.50 -5.01
C VAL A 124 -2.15 -10.96 -4.88
N GLN A 125 -1.25 -11.85 -5.31
CA GLN A 125 -1.41 -13.29 -5.17
C GLN A 125 -0.87 -13.79 -3.84
N ARG A 126 0.21 -13.19 -3.36
CA ARG A 126 0.89 -13.64 -2.16
C ARG A 126 1.48 -12.49 -1.37
N ILE A 127 1.21 -12.45 -0.06
CA ILE A 127 1.87 -11.56 0.88
C ILE A 127 2.64 -12.37 1.93
N CYS A 128 3.91 -12.00 2.12
CA CYS A 128 4.74 -12.53 3.19
C CYS A 128 5.09 -11.38 4.14
N PHE A 129 4.71 -11.50 5.40
CA PHE A 129 5.10 -10.60 6.48
C PHE A 129 6.34 -11.14 7.19
N GLY A 130 7.26 -10.25 7.55
CA GLY A 130 8.38 -10.51 8.43
C GLY A 130 8.24 -9.68 9.70
N ILE A 131 8.32 -10.31 10.86
CA ILE A 131 8.26 -9.63 12.15
C ILE A 131 9.53 -9.92 12.92
N ASP A 132 10.28 -8.85 13.24
CA ASP A 132 11.38 -8.87 14.18
C ASP A 132 10.85 -8.64 15.61
N PRO A 133 10.91 -9.65 16.50
CA PRO A 133 10.30 -9.59 17.81
C PRO A 133 11.15 -8.77 18.78
N GLY A 134 10.64 -7.63 19.19
CA GLY A 134 11.22 -6.73 20.20
C GLY A 134 10.13 -6.05 21.04
N PRO A 135 10.51 -5.22 22.03
CA PRO A 135 9.55 -4.38 22.78
C PRO A 135 8.75 -3.46 21.85
N ARG A 136 9.35 -3.05 20.74
CA ARG A 136 8.75 -2.36 19.63
C ARG A 136 9.04 -3.18 18.38
N PRO A 137 8.12 -4.08 17.98
CA PRO A 137 8.38 -5.01 16.88
C PRO A 137 8.64 -4.29 15.56
N GLY A 138 9.61 -4.80 14.79
CA GLY A 138 9.79 -4.42 13.39
C GLY A 138 8.84 -5.23 12.52
N LEU A 139 8.09 -4.58 11.64
CA LEU A 139 7.22 -5.22 10.66
C LEU A 139 7.69 -4.87 9.25
N SER A 140 7.83 -5.88 8.39
CA SER A 140 8.06 -5.71 6.95
C SER A 140 7.14 -6.62 6.17
N TRP A 141 6.84 -6.27 4.91
CA TRP A 141 6.04 -7.15 4.05
C TRP A 141 6.48 -7.07 2.61
N ILE A 142 6.34 -8.22 1.95
CA ILE A 142 6.67 -8.45 0.55
C ILE A 142 5.39 -8.94 -0.12
N ALA A 143 5.02 -8.31 -1.23
CA ALA A 143 3.89 -8.72 -2.05
C ALA A 143 4.39 -9.18 -3.43
N ASP A 144 4.01 -10.38 -3.83
CA ASP A 144 4.42 -11.02 -5.10
C ASP A 144 5.93 -10.92 -5.37
N GLY A 145 6.74 -11.12 -4.30
CA GLY A 145 8.20 -11.09 -4.37
C GLY A 145 8.83 -9.69 -4.38
N ARG A 146 8.03 -8.62 -4.25
CA ARG A 146 8.52 -7.23 -4.22
C ARG A 146 8.36 -6.64 -2.82
N PRO A 147 9.37 -5.92 -2.29
CA PRO A 147 9.22 -5.17 -1.06
C PRO A 147 8.05 -4.18 -1.18
N ALA A 148 7.10 -4.25 -0.25
CA ALA A 148 5.90 -3.42 -0.26
C ALA A 148 5.84 -2.44 0.92
N GLY A 149 6.58 -2.71 2.00
CA GLY A 149 6.71 -1.78 3.11
C GLY A 149 7.48 -2.32 4.29
N SER A 150 7.83 -1.41 5.18
CA SER A 150 8.43 -1.74 6.48
C SER A 150 8.18 -0.60 7.48
N MET A 151 7.98 -0.95 8.74
CA MET A 151 7.79 0.02 9.81
C MET A 151 8.10 -0.57 11.18
N GLN A 152 8.33 0.30 12.16
CA GLN A 152 8.43 -0.09 13.56
C GLN A 152 7.07 0.10 14.22
N MET A 153 6.61 -0.92 14.93
CA MET A 153 5.33 -0.93 15.60
C MET A 153 5.46 -0.57 17.08
N GLU A 154 4.40 -0.06 17.70
CA GLU A 154 4.42 0.33 19.11
C GLU A 154 4.21 -0.85 20.05
N SER A 155 3.50 -1.88 19.62
CA SER A 155 3.17 -3.05 20.42
C SER A 155 2.90 -4.28 19.56
N VAL A 156 2.88 -5.46 20.20
CA VAL A 156 2.50 -6.73 19.57
C VAL A 156 1.08 -6.66 18.99
N ASP A 157 0.14 -6.13 19.75
CA ASP A 157 -1.26 -6.08 19.33
C ASP A 157 -1.42 -5.16 18.10
N ALA A 158 -0.81 -3.96 18.14
CA ALA A 158 -0.79 -3.05 16.99
C ALA A 158 -0.14 -3.67 15.74
N THR A 159 0.91 -4.50 15.92
CA THR A 159 1.55 -5.21 14.81
C THR A 159 0.57 -6.16 14.13
N VAL A 160 -0.13 -6.98 14.90
CA VAL A 160 -1.07 -7.97 14.34
C VAL A 160 -2.29 -7.28 13.75
N ASP A 161 -2.82 -6.23 14.39
CA ASP A 161 -3.93 -5.44 13.85
C ASP A 161 -3.57 -4.82 12.49
N TYR A 162 -2.33 -4.33 12.34
CA TYR A 162 -1.86 -3.78 11.07
C TYR A 162 -1.69 -4.87 9.99
N VAL A 163 -1.19 -6.05 10.34
CA VAL A 163 -1.13 -7.22 9.43
C VAL A 163 -2.54 -7.58 8.93
N VAL A 164 -3.52 -7.64 9.84
CA VAL A 164 -4.91 -7.94 9.50
C VAL A 164 -5.49 -6.86 8.58
N ALA A 165 -5.20 -5.58 8.85
CA ALA A 165 -5.66 -4.47 8.00
C ALA A 165 -5.13 -4.62 6.56
N ILE A 166 -3.82 -4.90 6.38
CA ILE A 166 -3.24 -5.15 5.05
C ILE A 166 -3.92 -6.35 4.37
N LEU A 167 -4.14 -7.44 5.10
CA LEU A 167 -4.79 -8.61 4.52
C LEU A 167 -6.24 -8.35 4.09
N ASN A 168 -6.96 -7.53 4.84
CA ASN A 168 -8.32 -7.11 4.47
C ASN A 168 -8.34 -6.19 3.24
N ASP A 169 -7.30 -5.35 3.08
CA ASP A 169 -7.19 -4.46 1.92
C ASP A 169 -6.92 -5.21 0.62
N PHE A 170 -6.03 -6.21 0.67
CA PHE A 170 -5.59 -6.92 -0.53
C PHE A 170 -6.29 -8.25 -0.77
N MET A 171 -6.83 -8.88 0.28
CA MET A 171 -7.45 -10.22 0.24
C MET A 171 -6.64 -11.23 -0.60
N PRO A 172 -5.32 -11.37 -0.36
CA PRO A 172 -4.48 -12.23 -1.17
C PRO A 172 -4.90 -13.71 -0.97
N PRO A 173 -4.88 -14.54 -2.04
CA PRO A 173 -5.12 -15.98 -1.91
C PRO A 173 -4.14 -16.68 -0.95
N GLU A 174 -2.90 -16.19 -0.89
CA GLU A 174 -1.87 -16.73 -0.02
C GLU A 174 -1.27 -15.66 0.89
N SER A 175 -1.18 -15.97 2.18
CA SER A 175 -0.48 -15.11 3.14
C SER A 175 0.25 -15.94 4.18
N VAL A 176 1.39 -15.41 4.68
CA VAL A 176 2.17 -16.03 5.76
C VAL A 176 2.83 -14.95 6.60
N VAL A 177 2.84 -15.16 7.91
CA VAL A 177 3.57 -14.33 8.88
C VAL A 177 4.80 -15.08 9.35
N ARG A 178 5.99 -14.56 9.06
CA ARG A 178 7.27 -15.07 9.51
C ARG A 178 7.76 -14.28 10.72
N ILE A 179 8.08 -14.97 11.78
CA ILE A 179 8.48 -14.37 13.05
C ILE A 179 9.89 -14.82 13.38
N GLY A 180 10.78 -13.87 13.60
CA GLY A 180 12.13 -14.14 14.06
C GLY A 180 12.16 -14.76 15.47
N ASN A 181 13.25 -15.43 15.80
CA ASN A 181 13.45 -16.08 17.10
C ASN A 181 14.30 -15.26 18.09
N GLY A 182 14.64 -14.03 17.78
CA GLY A 182 15.51 -13.15 18.59
C GLY A 182 15.01 -12.92 20.02
N SER A 183 13.71 -13.02 20.28
CA SER A 183 13.11 -12.92 21.62
C SER A 183 12.03 -13.98 21.81
N PRO A 184 12.32 -15.17 22.38
CA PRO A 184 11.38 -16.29 22.46
C PRO A 184 10.03 -15.95 23.11
N THR A 185 10.03 -15.12 24.16
CA THR A 185 8.82 -14.71 24.86
C THR A 185 7.93 -13.83 23.98
N ILE A 186 8.53 -12.86 23.30
CA ILE A 186 7.78 -11.92 22.44
C ILE A 186 7.35 -12.65 21.16
N SER A 187 8.22 -13.46 20.55
CA SER A 187 7.91 -14.29 19.39
C SER A 187 6.70 -15.19 19.64
N SER A 188 6.70 -15.89 20.80
CA SER A 188 5.56 -16.75 21.18
C SER A 188 4.27 -15.95 21.38
N ARG A 189 4.36 -14.74 21.97
CA ARG A 189 3.20 -13.87 22.14
C ARG A 189 2.65 -13.43 20.78
N ILE A 190 3.51 -12.96 19.88
CA ILE A 190 3.11 -12.57 18.51
C ILE A 190 2.44 -13.74 17.80
N ALA A 191 3.07 -14.93 17.84
CA ALA A 191 2.52 -16.13 17.20
C ALA A 191 1.12 -16.49 17.74
N ASN A 192 0.95 -16.45 19.06
CA ASN A 192 -0.36 -16.75 19.68
C ASN A 192 -1.44 -15.76 19.24
N VAL A 193 -1.12 -14.45 19.18
CA VAL A 193 -2.08 -13.45 18.71
C VAL A 193 -2.39 -13.63 17.22
N CYS A 194 -1.39 -13.91 16.38
CA CYS A 194 -1.58 -14.22 14.95
C CYS A 194 -2.49 -15.45 14.76
N LEU A 195 -2.20 -16.56 15.48
CA LEU A 195 -2.98 -17.79 15.39
C LEU A 195 -4.42 -17.58 15.85
N ALA A 196 -4.64 -16.80 16.92
CA ALA A 196 -5.98 -16.43 17.39
C ALA A 196 -6.79 -15.64 16.35
N ARG A 197 -6.12 -14.93 15.43
CA ARG A 197 -6.73 -14.22 14.29
C ARG A 197 -6.80 -15.07 13.01
N GLY A 198 -6.45 -16.37 13.07
CA GLY A 198 -6.48 -17.29 11.93
C GLY A 198 -5.34 -17.10 10.93
N LEU A 199 -4.27 -16.41 11.29
CA LEU A 199 -3.12 -16.18 10.41
C LEU A 199 -2.18 -17.38 10.38
N ALA A 200 -1.63 -17.70 9.21
CA ALA A 200 -0.59 -18.71 9.06
C ALA A 200 0.75 -18.17 9.58
N VAL A 201 1.39 -18.89 10.49
CA VAL A 201 2.63 -18.46 11.17
C VAL A 201 3.77 -19.42 10.87
N GLN A 202 4.96 -18.88 10.64
CA GLN A 202 6.24 -19.61 10.55
C GLN A 202 7.29 -18.92 11.41
N PHE A 203 8.07 -19.72 12.16
CA PHE A 203 9.25 -19.20 12.84
C PHE A 203 10.47 -19.26 11.91
N VAL A 204 11.29 -18.24 11.97
CA VAL A 204 12.53 -18.14 11.20
C VAL A 204 13.71 -18.07 12.16
N ASP A 205 14.70 -18.92 11.93
CA ASP A 205 15.95 -18.88 12.67
C ASP A 205 16.87 -17.81 12.09
N GLU A 206 17.25 -16.83 12.91
CA GLU A 206 18.10 -15.70 12.52
C GLU A 206 19.61 -16.02 12.69
N THR A 207 19.96 -17.22 13.16
CA THR A 207 21.37 -17.58 13.45
C THR A 207 22.21 -17.85 12.20
N SER A 208 21.66 -17.76 10.99
CA SER A 208 22.33 -18.07 9.73
C SER A 208 22.48 -16.88 8.76
N THR A 209 22.50 -15.64 9.27
CA THR A 209 22.75 -14.46 8.43
C THR A 209 24.12 -13.85 8.74
#